data_4f9226e604e0f37040ed597a5085a8e9
#
_entry.id   4f9226e604e0f37040ed597a5085a8e9
#
_cell.length_a   1.000
_cell.length_b   1.000
_cell.length_c   1.000
_cell.angle_alpha   90.00
_cell.angle_beta   90.00
_cell.angle_gamma   90.00
#
_symmetry.space_group_name_H-M   'P 1'
#
loop_
_entity.id
_entity.type
_entity.pdbx_description
1 polymer ?
#
loop_
_entity_poly.entity_id
_entity_poly.type
_entity_poly.pdbx_seq_one_letter_code
_entity_poly.pdbx_strand_id
1 'polypeptide(L)'
;MNQQDLNQIKARGISEQQIEHQLEQIKNGFPFLKLEAAAAIGMGIMAPTDDEVKNYEQAWNEYKAEGHKIVKFVPASGAASRMFKNMFAFLSAPYDVPTTDFEKHFFENIKKFAFREALCEKCRENEGKGIKKLMGEGNYKAVVANLLEAKGLNYGQLPKGLLLFHEYSADEVRTPMEEHLVEAALYASSNGEANVHFTVSHDHLDLFKQKVAEKADFYAEKFGVKYNISFSEQKPSTDTIAANPDNTPFRNEDGSLLFRPGGHGALIQNLNEIDADVVFVKNIDNVVPDRLKADTVTYKQVIAGILVTLQKKAFEYLNLLDSGFYNHEKLEEIIRFVQRDLCCRRADIKELEDAELVIYLRKKLNRPMRVCGVVKNVGEPGGGPFLTYNNDGTVSLQILESSQIDTNNEEYMKMFTQGTHFNPVDLVCATKNYKGEPFNLPDYVDPTTGFISSKSKNGKDLKALELPGLWNGAMSDWNTVFVEVPLSTFNPVKTVNDLLRDQHQAVIGGVKHEGGWCCKH
;
A
#
# COMPACT_ATOMS: atom_id res chain seq x y z
N MET A 1 -12.89 4.69 -33.48
CA MET A 1 -13.86 5.08 -32.42
C MET A 1 -15.02 5.83 -33.07
N ASN A 2 -16.25 5.61 -32.56
CA ASN A 2 -17.44 6.32 -33.00
C ASN A 2 -17.72 7.55 -32.09
N GLN A 3 -18.77 8.34 -32.41
CA GLN A 3 -19.10 9.55 -31.62
C GLN A 3 -19.48 9.25 -30.16
N GLN A 4 -20.11 8.09 -29.90
CA GLN A 4 -20.44 7.64 -28.54
C GLN A 4 -19.17 7.36 -27.74
N ASP A 5 -18.18 6.72 -28.36
CA ASP A 5 -16.88 6.44 -27.73
C ASP A 5 -16.18 7.75 -27.34
N LEU A 6 -16.15 8.74 -28.25
CA LEU A 6 -15.53 10.05 -28.00
C LEU A 6 -16.19 10.79 -26.83
N ASN A 7 -17.51 10.74 -26.75
CA ASN A 7 -18.24 11.33 -25.63
C ASN A 7 -17.94 10.62 -24.32
N GLN A 8 -17.84 9.28 -24.34
CA GLN A 8 -17.55 8.47 -23.18
C GLN A 8 -16.16 8.73 -22.61
N ILE A 9 -15.12 8.78 -23.46
CA ILE A 9 -13.75 9.08 -23.02
C ILE A 9 -13.61 10.50 -22.50
N LYS A 10 -14.23 11.47 -23.18
CA LYS A 10 -14.25 12.88 -22.76
C LYS A 10 -14.89 13.05 -21.38
N ALA A 11 -16.00 12.37 -21.12
CA ALA A 11 -16.67 12.41 -19.82
C ALA A 11 -15.79 11.86 -18.67
N ARG A 12 -14.82 11.00 -18.97
CA ARG A 12 -13.83 10.50 -18.01
C ARG A 12 -12.58 11.37 -17.89
N GLY A 13 -12.44 12.38 -18.73
CA GLY A 13 -11.21 13.18 -18.81
C GLY A 13 -10.05 12.45 -19.47
N ILE A 14 -10.34 11.49 -20.35
CA ILE A 14 -9.35 10.71 -21.11
C ILE A 14 -9.31 11.25 -22.54
N SER A 15 -8.12 11.36 -23.14
CA SER A 15 -7.95 11.76 -24.55
C SER A 15 -7.97 10.56 -25.49
N GLU A 16 -8.28 10.80 -26.76
CA GLU A 16 -8.19 9.77 -27.82
C GLU A 16 -6.77 9.20 -27.90
N GLN A 17 -5.77 10.06 -27.83
CA GLN A 17 -4.37 9.66 -27.87
C GLN A 17 -3.99 8.71 -26.72
N GLN A 18 -4.55 8.92 -25.51
CA GLN A 18 -4.34 8.00 -24.38
C GLN A 18 -4.95 6.62 -24.68
N ILE A 19 -6.13 6.57 -25.29
CA ILE A 19 -6.77 5.29 -25.66
C ILE A 19 -5.97 4.55 -26.72
N GLU A 20 -5.52 5.26 -27.76
CA GLU A 20 -4.67 4.69 -28.82
C GLU A 20 -3.39 4.11 -28.23
N HIS A 21 -2.73 4.86 -27.37
CA HIS A 21 -1.53 4.41 -26.66
C HIS A 21 -1.78 3.19 -25.78
N GLN A 22 -2.88 3.15 -25.02
CA GLN A 22 -3.26 1.99 -24.21
C GLN A 22 -3.53 0.75 -25.07
N LEU A 23 -4.21 0.89 -26.20
CA LEU A 23 -4.46 -0.22 -27.11
C LEU A 23 -3.17 -0.74 -27.76
N GLU A 24 -2.24 0.16 -28.05
CA GLU A 24 -0.90 -0.21 -28.54
C GLU A 24 -0.12 -0.97 -27.46
N GLN A 25 -0.14 -0.51 -26.22
CA GLN A 25 0.47 -1.22 -25.09
C GLN A 25 -0.15 -2.61 -24.88
N ILE A 26 -1.49 -2.74 -24.98
CA ILE A 26 -2.18 -4.03 -24.89
C ILE A 26 -1.74 -4.98 -26.00
N LYS A 27 -1.55 -4.47 -27.21
CA LYS A 27 -1.12 -5.25 -28.37
C LYS A 27 0.33 -5.70 -28.26
N ASN A 28 1.22 -4.81 -27.85
CA ASN A 28 2.67 -5.04 -27.86
C ASN A 28 3.19 -5.63 -26.54
N GLY A 29 2.43 -5.51 -25.45
CA GLY A 29 2.87 -5.83 -24.10
C GLY A 29 3.88 -4.81 -23.55
N PHE A 30 4.45 -5.14 -22.40
CA PHE A 30 5.48 -4.34 -21.73
C PHE A 30 6.80 -5.10 -21.71
N PRO A 31 7.95 -4.41 -21.84
CA PRO A 31 9.25 -5.06 -21.69
C PRO A 31 9.47 -5.50 -20.24
N PHE A 32 10.20 -6.58 -20.06
CA PHE A 32 10.70 -6.92 -18.74
C PHE A 32 11.83 -6.00 -18.32
N LEU A 33 11.95 -5.77 -17.00
CA LEU A 33 13.03 -4.97 -16.45
C LEU A 33 14.34 -5.75 -16.45
N LYS A 34 15.45 -5.03 -16.67
CA LYS A 34 16.79 -5.62 -16.62
C LYS A 34 17.30 -5.56 -15.18
N LEU A 35 17.57 -6.71 -14.60
CA LEU A 35 18.06 -6.85 -13.23
C LEU A 35 19.59 -6.85 -13.20
N GLU A 36 20.16 -6.18 -12.22
CA GLU A 36 21.57 -6.35 -11.85
C GLU A 36 21.72 -7.36 -10.71
N ALA A 37 20.94 -7.21 -9.65
CA ALA A 37 20.94 -8.07 -8.47
C ALA A 37 19.68 -7.91 -7.64
N ALA A 38 19.35 -8.91 -6.82
CA ALA A 38 18.47 -8.71 -5.67
C ALA A 38 19.22 -7.85 -4.62
N ALA A 39 18.55 -6.85 -4.06
CA ALA A 39 19.13 -6.07 -2.98
C ALA A 39 19.28 -6.92 -1.71
N ALA A 40 20.36 -6.70 -0.98
CA ALA A 40 20.67 -7.39 0.26
C ALA A 40 21.34 -6.41 1.24
N ILE A 41 21.51 -6.83 2.49
CA ILE A 41 22.26 -6.02 3.48
C ILE A 41 23.68 -5.78 2.97
N GLY A 42 24.11 -4.52 2.99
CA GLY A 42 25.39 -4.08 2.43
C GLY A 42 25.42 -3.97 0.90
N MET A 43 24.35 -4.35 0.23
CA MET A 43 24.15 -4.19 -1.21
C MET A 43 22.73 -3.64 -1.50
N GLY A 44 22.53 -2.36 -1.13
CA GLY A 44 21.28 -1.63 -1.34
C GLY A 44 20.30 -1.66 -0.17
N ILE A 45 20.49 -2.48 0.85
CA ILE A 45 19.68 -2.50 2.07
C ILE A 45 20.53 -2.05 3.26
N MET A 46 20.06 -1.02 3.97
CA MET A 46 20.61 -0.60 5.26
C MET A 46 20.06 -1.48 6.38
N ALA A 47 20.92 -1.84 7.34
CA ALA A 47 20.53 -2.47 8.59
C ALA A 47 21.05 -1.62 9.75
N PRO A 48 20.27 -0.63 10.25
CA PRO A 48 20.71 0.27 11.30
C PRO A 48 21.07 -0.47 12.59
N THR A 49 22.17 -0.09 13.23
CA THR A 49 22.51 -0.53 14.57
C THR A 49 21.58 0.10 15.61
N ASP A 50 21.57 -0.41 16.84
CA ASP A 50 20.72 0.12 17.91
C ASP A 50 20.99 1.61 18.21
N ASP A 51 22.24 2.07 18.06
CA ASP A 51 22.58 3.48 18.24
C ASP A 51 22.13 4.33 17.05
N GLU A 52 22.24 3.83 15.84
CA GLU A 52 21.69 4.48 14.65
C GLU A 52 20.16 4.58 14.70
N VAL A 53 19.47 3.54 15.19
CA VAL A 53 18.02 3.57 15.43
C VAL A 53 17.65 4.77 16.30
N LYS A 54 18.31 4.94 17.45
CA LYS A 54 18.07 6.08 18.36
C LYS A 54 18.37 7.43 17.69
N ASN A 55 19.45 7.51 16.93
CA ASN A 55 19.81 8.75 16.23
C ASN A 55 18.76 9.13 15.17
N TYR A 56 18.23 8.17 14.43
CA TYR A 56 17.17 8.42 13.44
C TYR A 56 15.83 8.74 14.09
N GLU A 57 15.46 8.09 15.19
CA GLU A 57 14.29 8.48 15.98
C GLU A 57 14.41 9.92 16.48
N GLN A 58 15.59 10.32 16.97
CA GLN A 58 15.85 11.69 17.39
C GLN A 58 15.73 12.66 16.21
N ALA A 59 16.34 12.36 15.06
CA ALA A 59 16.26 13.20 13.86
C ALA A 59 14.79 13.40 13.41
N TRP A 60 13.97 12.35 13.47
CA TRP A 60 12.54 12.46 13.17
C TRP A 60 11.80 13.35 14.18
N ASN A 61 12.07 13.20 15.47
CA ASN A 61 11.45 14.02 16.51
C ASN A 61 11.85 15.51 16.41
N GLU A 62 13.11 15.79 16.07
CA GLU A 62 13.57 17.15 15.80
C GLU A 62 12.87 17.75 14.58
N TYR A 63 12.76 17.00 13.49
CA TYR A 63 12.04 17.42 12.29
C TYR A 63 10.57 17.75 12.57
N LYS A 64 9.87 16.90 13.33
CA LYS A 64 8.48 17.18 13.76
C LYS A 64 8.37 18.46 14.59
N ALA A 65 9.35 18.71 15.47
CA ALA A 65 9.37 19.91 16.33
C ALA A 65 9.55 21.21 15.53
N GLU A 66 10.11 21.15 14.33
CA GLU A 66 10.22 22.29 13.41
C GLU A 66 8.88 22.68 12.76
N GLY A 67 7.83 21.90 12.94
CA GLY A 67 6.47 22.22 12.51
C GLY A 67 6.14 21.84 11.08
N HIS A 68 6.83 20.86 10.53
CA HIS A 68 6.55 20.31 9.20
C HIS A 68 5.19 19.62 9.14
N LYS A 69 4.54 19.68 7.97
CA LYS A 69 3.27 19.00 7.73
C LYS A 69 3.51 17.54 7.33
N ILE A 70 2.96 16.64 8.13
CA ILE A 70 3.07 15.21 7.95
C ILE A 70 1.69 14.64 7.65
N VAL A 71 1.59 13.77 6.65
CA VAL A 71 0.34 13.09 6.28
C VAL A 71 0.57 11.59 6.25
N LYS A 72 -0.37 10.83 6.76
CA LYS A 72 -0.46 9.39 6.59
C LYS A 72 -1.42 9.10 5.44
N PHE A 73 -0.91 8.55 4.34
CA PHE A 73 -1.68 8.19 3.14
C PHE A 73 -1.96 6.69 3.15
N VAL A 74 -3.25 6.33 3.21
CA VAL A 74 -3.68 4.94 3.37
C VAL A 74 -4.60 4.55 2.21
N PRO A 75 -4.11 3.74 1.25
CA PRO A 75 -4.97 3.12 0.26
C PRO A 75 -5.98 2.18 0.92
N ALA A 76 -7.27 2.46 0.77
CA ALA A 76 -8.36 1.78 1.46
C ALA A 76 -9.56 1.41 0.57
N SER A 77 -9.42 1.51 -0.75
CA SER A 77 -10.51 1.24 -1.71
C SER A 77 -10.81 -0.25 -1.91
N GLY A 78 -9.94 -1.15 -1.46
CA GLY A 78 -10.07 -2.58 -1.68
C GLY A 78 -11.27 -3.18 -0.94
N ALA A 79 -12.18 -3.86 -1.67
CA ALA A 79 -13.25 -4.64 -1.09
C ALA A 79 -12.71 -5.87 -0.34
N ALA A 80 -13.39 -6.27 0.74
CA ALA A 80 -13.00 -7.41 1.54
C ALA A 80 -13.37 -8.77 0.90
N SER A 81 -14.03 -8.79 -0.25
CA SER A 81 -14.51 -10.01 -0.91
C SER A 81 -13.42 -11.09 -1.09
N ARG A 82 -12.19 -10.68 -1.40
CA ARG A 82 -11.06 -11.63 -1.51
C ARG A 82 -10.69 -12.27 -0.18
N MET A 83 -10.81 -11.53 0.92
CA MET A 83 -10.55 -12.01 2.27
C MET A 83 -11.52 -13.14 2.67
N PHE A 84 -12.74 -13.10 2.15
CA PHE A 84 -13.80 -14.07 2.42
C PHE A 84 -14.03 -15.12 1.33
N LYS A 85 -13.11 -15.25 0.37
CA LYS A 85 -13.23 -16.18 -0.76
C LYS A 85 -13.65 -17.60 -0.32
N ASN A 86 -13.02 -18.13 0.71
CA ASN A 86 -13.29 -19.48 1.21
C ASN A 86 -14.67 -19.59 1.86
N MET A 87 -15.14 -18.51 2.50
CA MET A 87 -16.47 -18.47 3.12
C MET A 87 -17.57 -18.35 2.07
N PHE A 88 -17.36 -17.60 1.00
CA PHE A 88 -18.26 -17.60 -0.16
C PHE A 88 -18.34 -18.98 -0.82
N ALA A 89 -17.20 -19.67 -0.96
CA ALA A 89 -17.15 -21.02 -1.47
C ALA A 89 -17.95 -22.00 -0.59
N PHE A 90 -17.85 -21.87 0.74
CA PHE A 90 -18.63 -22.67 1.68
C PHE A 90 -20.14 -22.45 1.54
N LEU A 91 -20.60 -21.18 1.38
CA LEU A 91 -22.02 -20.88 1.15
C LEU A 91 -22.57 -21.59 -0.08
N SER A 92 -21.77 -21.72 -1.14
CA SER A 92 -22.15 -22.34 -2.42
C SER A 92 -21.85 -23.83 -2.48
N ALA A 93 -21.19 -24.39 -1.45
CA ALA A 93 -20.78 -25.80 -1.43
C ALA A 93 -21.99 -26.76 -1.37
N PRO A 94 -21.87 -27.99 -1.91
CA PRO A 94 -22.91 -28.99 -1.85
C PRO A 94 -23.07 -29.68 -0.48
N TYR A 95 -22.28 -29.27 0.50
CA TYR A 95 -22.29 -29.76 1.89
C TYR A 95 -22.62 -28.62 2.85
N ASP A 96 -23.20 -28.93 4.01
CA ASP A 96 -23.71 -27.95 4.97
C ASP A 96 -22.86 -27.82 6.23
N VAL A 97 -21.89 -28.72 6.43
CA VAL A 97 -20.98 -28.72 7.57
C VAL A 97 -19.54 -28.39 7.15
N PRO A 98 -18.73 -27.76 8.00
CA PRO A 98 -17.34 -27.47 7.69
C PRO A 98 -16.56 -28.72 7.29
N THR A 99 -15.96 -28.71 6.09
CA THR A 99 -15.30 -29.87 5.49
C THR A 99 -13.82 -29.62 5.25
N THR A 100 -13.46 -28.43 4.73
CA THR A 100 -12.05 -28.04 4.53
C THR A 100 -11.39 -27.63 5.83
N ASP A 101 -10.06 -27.75 5.89
CA ASP A 101 -9.30 -27.30 7.07
C ASP A 101 -9.50 -25.81 7.37
N PHE A 102 -9.64 -24.99 6.32
CA PHE A 102 -9.94 -23.56 6.46
C PHE A 102 -11.29 -23.33 7.16
N GLU A 103 -12.33 -24.00 6.72
CA GLU A 103 -13.68 -23.90 7.30
C GLU A 103 -13.70 -24.39 8.74
N LYS A 104 -13.08 -25.54 9.02
CA LYS A 104 -12.98 -26.10 10.38
C LYS A 104 -12.27 -25.13 11.28
N HIS A 105 -11.11 -24.59 10.86
CA HIS A 105 -10.34 -23.63 11.64
C HIS A 105 -11.13 -22.35 11.93
N PHE A 106 -11.90 -21.84 10.97
CA PHE A 106 -12.79 -20.69 11.15
C PHE A 106 -13.83 -20.94 12.26
N PHE A 107 -14.59 -22.02 12.17
CA PHE A 107 -15.70 -22.28 13.09
C PHE A 107 -15.23 -22.74 14.47
N GLU A 108 -14.17 -23.52 14.57
CA GLU A 108 -13.57 -23.93 15.86
C GLU A 108 -13.05 -22.74 16.67
N ASN A 109 -12.63 -21.69 15.98
CA ASN A 109 -12.07 -20.48 16.59
C ASN A 109 -12.99 -19.25 16.47
N ILE A 110 -14.24 -19.40 16.07
CA ILE A 110 -15.15 -18.28 15.80
C ILE A 110 -15.27 -17.29 16.96
N LYS A 111 -15.12 -17.76 18.19
CA LYS A 111 -15.12 -16.94 19.40
C LYS A 111 -13.94 -15.97 19.54
N LYS A 112 -12.87 -16.15 18.76
CA LYS A 112 -11.67 -15.30 18.79
C LYS A 112 -11.75 -14.12 17.83
N PHE A 113 -12.73 -14.10 16.92
CA PHE A 113 -12.90 -12.97 16.02
C PHE A 113 -13.49 -11.76 16.75
N ALA A 114 -12.95 -10.58 16.46
CA ALA A 114 -13.43 -9.32 17.01
C ALA A 114 -14.89 -9.01 16.64
N PHE A 115 -15.37 -9.52 15.52
CA PHE A 115 -16.74 -9.33 15.03
C PHE A 115 -17.75 -10.33 15.59
N ARG A 116 -17.35 -11.27 16.45
CA ARG A 116 -18.23 -12.37 16.90
C ARG A 116 -19.53 -11.92 17.57
N GLU A 117 -19.47 -10.88 18.44
CA GLU A 117 -20.66 -10.39 19.13
C GLU A 117 -21.64 -9.74 18.14
N ALA A 118 -21.13 -8.87 17.27
CA ALA A 118 -21.94 -8.25 16.21
C ALA A 118 -22.56 -9.31 15.29
N LEU A 119 -21.80 -10.35 14.94
CA LEU A 119 -22.30 -11.46 14.14
C LEU A 119 -23.38 -12.25 14.90
N CYS A 120 -23.18 -12.49 16.19
CA CYS A 120 -24.16 -13.20 17.01
C CYS A 120 -25.48 -12.43 17.13
N GLU A 121 -25.42 -11.11 17.26
CA GLU A 121 -26.61 -10.24 17.27
C GLU A 121 -27.37 -10.35 15.95
N LYS A 122 -26.68 -10.30 14.81
CA LYS A 122 -27.30 -10.47 13.50
C LYS A 122 -27.91 -11.88 13.30
N CYS A 123 -27.27 -12.90 13.80
CA CYS A 123 -27.86 -14.25 13.81
C CYS A 123 -29.14 -14.30 14.67
N ARG A 124 -29.19 -13.64 15.82
CA ARG A 124 -30.40 -13.57 16.65
C ARG A 124 -31.52 -12.79 15.97
N GLU A 125 -31.18 -11.64 15.37
CA GLU A 125 -32.16 -10.81 14.64
C GLU A 125 -32.80 -11.57 13.46
N ASN A 126 -32.00 -12.26 12.66
CA ASN A 126 -32.43 -12.87 11.42
C ASN A 126 -32.91 -14.33 11.56
N GLU A 127 -32.31 -15.10 12.47
CA GLU A 127 -32.56 -16.55 12.62
C GLU A 127 -33.23 -16.88 13.97
N GLY A 128 -33.41 -15.91 14.86
CA GLY A 128 -33.93 -16.11 16.20
C GLY A 128 -33.00 -16.89 17.14
N LYS A 129 -31.76 -17.13 16.75
CA LYS A 129 -30.80 -17.99 17.45
C LYS A 129 -29.38 -17.41 17.34
N GLY A 130 -28.60 -17.53 18.41
CA GLY A 130 -27.19 -17.17 18.39
C GLY A 130 -26.30 -18.20 17.70
N ILE A 131 -25.06 -17.81 17.40
CA ILE A 131 -24.07 -18.63 16.67
C ILE A 131 -23.93 -20.04 17.25
N LYS A 132 -23.77 -20.16 18.58
CA LYS A 132 -23.57 -21.46 19.25
C LYS A 132 -24.72 -22.44 18.99
N LYS A 133 -25.96 -21.94 19.01
CA LYS A 133 -27.16 -22.76 18.78
C LYS A 133 -27.28 -23.16 17.32
N LEU A 134 -27.04 -22.22 16.39
CA LEU A 134 -27.04 -22.51 14.95
C LEU A 134 -26.00 -23.58 14.59
N MET A 135 -24.77 -23.45 15.10
CA MET A 135 -23.71 -24.45 14.87
C MET A 135 -24.06 -25.81 15.49
N GLY A 136 -24.65 -25.83 16.69
CA GLY A 136 -25.09 -27.06 17.36
C GLY A 136 -26.19 -27.80 16.62
N GLU A 137 -26.99 -27.09 15.83
CA GLU A 137 -28.04 -27.63 14.95
C GLU A 137 -27.51 -27.98 13.55
N GLY A 138 -26.20 -27.78 13.27
CA GLY A 138 -25.60 -28.02 11.95
C GLY A 138 -25.85 -26.89 10.93
N ASN A 139 -26.42 -25.76 11.35
CA ASN A 139 -26.75 -24.65 10.48
C ASN A 139 -25.61 -23.63 10.35
N TYR A 140 -24.45 -24.08 9.90
CA TYR A 140 -23.25 -23.26 9.72
C TYR A 140 -23.40 -22.23 8.60
N LYS A 141 -24.14 -22.56 7.52
CA LYS A 141 -24.36 -21.62 6.40
C LYS A 141 -25.16 -20.39 6.81
N ALA A 142 -26.08 -20.50 7.76
CA ALA A 142 -26.79 -19.34 8.29
C ALA A 142 -25.84 -18.36 8.99
N VAL A 143 -24.84 -18.87 9.73
CA VAL A 143 -23.81 -18.02 10.36
C VAL A 143 -23.00 -17.29 9.30
N VAL A 144 -22.55 -17.97 8.24
CA VAL A 144 -21.77 -17.34 7.17
C VAL A 144 -22.62 -16.37 6.35
N ALA A 145 -23.88 -16.66 6.09
CA ALA A 145 -24.80 -15.73 5.41
C ALA A 145 -24.97 -14.43 6.21
N ASN A 146 -25.12 -14.51 7.53
CA ASN A 146 -25.19 -13.34 8.41
C ASN A 146 -23.85 -12.59 8.51
N LEU A 147 -22.72 -13.23 8.25
CA LEU A 147 -21.43 -12.55 8.14
C LEU A 147 -21.31 -11.77 6.83
N LEU A 148 -21.65 -12.38 5.70
CA LEU A 148 -21.30 -11.91 4.36
C LEU A 148 -22.38 -11.08 3.68
N GLU A 149 -23.66 -11.41 3.89
CA GLU A 149 -24.77 -10.83 3.16
C GLU A 149 -25.32 -9.54 3.80
N ALA A 150 -26.03 -8.74 2.99
CA ALA A 150 -26.61 -7.46 3.41
C ALA A 150 -27.60 -7.58 4.60
N LYS A 151 -28.25 -8.72 4.76
CA LYS A 151 -29.14 -8.97 5.93
C LYS A 151 -28.40 -9.03 7.27
N GLY A 152 -27.10 -9.31 7.24
CA GLY A 152 -26.24 -9.42 8.41
C GLY A 152 -25.21 -8.30 8.50
N LEU A 153 -23.93 -8.67 8.65
CA LEU A 153 -22.83 -7.71 8.74
C LEU A 153 -22.38 -7.14 7.39
N ASN A 154 -22.83 -7.73 6.28
CA ASN A 154 -22.48 -7.31 4.92
C ASN A 154 -20.96 -7.29 4.63
N TYR A 155 -20.19 -8.11 5.31
CA TYR A 155 -18.72 -8.12 5.15
C TYR A 155 -18.26 -8.56 3.76
N GLY A 156 -19.13 -9.23 2.98
CA GLY A 156 -18.87 -9.57 1.59
C GLY A 156 -18.79 -8.38 0.64
N GLN A 157 -19.37 -7.22 1.02
CA GLN A 157 -19.43 -6.01 0.19
C GLN A 157 -18.65 -4.83 0.80
N LEU A 158 -18.39 -4.85 2.10
CA LEU A 158 -17.71 -3.75 2.78
C LEU A 158 -16.20 -3.72 2.44
N PRO A 159 -15.56 -2.54 2.52
CA PRO A 159 -14.13 -2.43 2.40
C PRO A 159 -13.45 -2.95 3.67
N LYS A 160 -12.23 -3.50 3.52
CA LYS A 160 -11.44 -4.01 4.65
C LYS A 160 -11.29 -3.02 5.81
N GLY A 161 -11.13 -1.75 5.49
CA GLY A 161 -10.92 -0.69 6.48
C GLY A 161 -12.06 -0.51 7.50
N LEU A 162 -13.25 -1.04 7.21
CA LEU A 162 -14.44 -0.91 8.06
C LEU A 162 -14.84 -2.21 8.76
N LEU A 163 -14.07 -3.29 8.61
CA LEU A 163 -14.32 -4.55 9.32
C LEU A 163 -13.72 -4.51 10.72
N LEU A 164 -14.36 -5.20 11.67
CA LEU A 164 -13.84 -5.30 13.03
C LEU A 164 -12.67 -6.28 13.09
N PHE A 165 -11.47 -5.78 13.37
CA PHE A 165 -10.23 -6.56 13.39
C PHE A 165 -9.75 -6.90 14.80
N HIS A 166 -9.79 -5.95 15.74
CA HIS A 166 -9.17 -6.10 17.04
C HIS A 166 -10.14 -5.75 18.17
N GLU A 167 -10.31 -6.67 19.11
CA GLU A 167 -11.16 -6.50 20.28
C GLU A 167 -10.29 -6.30 21.52
N TYR A 168 -10.37 -5.11 22.13
CA TYR A 168 -9.65 -4.73 23.35
C TYR A 168 -10.50 -4.96 24.60
N SER A 169 -11.79 -4.69 24.49
CA SER A 169 -12.80 -4.90 25.51
C SER A 169 -14.17 -5.04 24.85
N ALA A 170 -15.22 -5.29 25.64
CA ALA A 170 -16.59 -5.31 25.14
C ALA A 170 -16.99 -3.98 24.47
N ASP A 171 -16.43 -2.86 24.95
CA ASP A 171 -16.77 -1.50 24.50
C ASP A 171 -15.75 -0.91 23.50
N GLU A 172 -14.60 -1.57 23.30
CA GLU A 172 -13.55 -1.12 22.39
C GLU A 172 -13.17 -2.23 21.42
N VAL A 173 -13.79 -2.20 20.24
CA VAL A 173 -13.49 -3.07 19.10
C VAL A 173 -13.14 -2.18 17.91
N ARG A 174 -11.93 -2.34 17.37
CA ARG A 174 -11.39 -1.43 16.35
C ARG A 174 -11.39 -2.04 14.96
N THR A 175 -11.67 -1.17 13.99
CA THR A 175 -11.46 -1.40 12.55
C THR A 175 -10.01 -1.06 12.16
N PRO A 176 -9.53 -1.52 10.99
CA PRO A 176 -8.24 -1.07 10.45
C PRO A 176 -8.14 0.44 10.31
N MET A 177 -9.23 1.11 9.91
CA MET A 177 -9.25 2.58 9.83
C MET A 177 -8.91 3.21 11.18
N GLU A 178 -9.52 2.73 12.28
CA GLU A 178 -9.25 3.21 13.64
C GLU A 178 -7.79 2.93 14.05
N GLU A 179 -7.23 1.76 13.70
CA GLU A 179 -5.82 1.46 13.98
C GLU A 179 -4.87 2.41 13.24
N HIS A 180 -5.22 2.85 12.04
CA HIS A 180 -4.45 3.88 11.32
C HIS A 180 -4.55 5.27 11.97
N LEU A 181 -5.68 5.61 12.61
CA LEU A 181 -5.78 6.84 13.42
C LEU A 181 -4.85 6.79 14.63
N VAL A 182 -4.82 5.65 15.32
CA VAL A 182 -3.91 5.42 16.45
C VAL A 182 -2.44 5.55 16.01
N GLU A 183 -2.07 4.87 14.93
CA GLU A 183 -0.71 4.96 14.37
C GLU A 183 -0.34 6.39 14.00
N ALA A 184 -1.24 7.14 13.38
CA ALA A 184 -1.00 8.54 13.00
C ALA A 184 -0.65 9.41 14.21
N ALA A 185 -1.36 9.24 15.32
CA ALA A 185 -1.05 9.93 16.58
C ALA A 185 0.33 9.55 17.12
N LEU A 186 0.73 8.27 17.02
CA LEU A 186 1.95 7.75 17.63
C LEU A 186 3.24 8.15 16.91
N TYR A 187 3.26 8.25 15.58
CA TYR A 187 4.50 8.55 14.84
C TYR A 187 4.37 9.62 13.75
N ALA A 188 3.16 9.99 13.34
CA ALA A 188 2.92 10.91 12.22
C ALA A 188 2.20 12.21 12.63
N SER A 189 2.17 12.54 13.92
CA SER A 189 1.61 13.80 14.42
C SER A 189 2.70 14.86 14.56
N SER A 190 2.34 16.10 14.21
CA SER A 190 3.21 17.28 14.33
C SER A 190 2.35 18.49 14.72
N ASN A 191 2.86 19.40 15.54
CA ASN A 191 2.14 20.57 16.03
C ASN A 191 0.77 20.27 16.66
N GLY A 192 0.63 19.14 17.34
CA GLY A 192 -0.65 18.71 17.92
C GLY A 192 -1.69 18.26 16.90
N GLU A 193 -1.33 18.09 15.64
CA GLU A 193 -2.21 17.61 14.57
C GLU A 193 -1.75 16.25 14.01
N ALA A 194 -2.72 15.40 13.68
CA ALA A 194 -2.52 14.14 12.97
C ALA A 194 -3.35 14.18 11.68
N ASN A 195 -2.66 14.21 10.53
CA ASN A 195 -3.31 14.27 9.22
C ASN A 195 -3.33 12.87 8.61
N VAL A 196 -4.52 12.38 8.27
CA VAL A 196 -4.71 11.07 7.65
C VAL A 196 -5.55 11.22 6.39
N HIS A 197 -5.06 10.65 5.30
CA HIS A 197 -5.75 10.63 4.02
C HIS A 197 -6.04 9.19 3.61
N PHE A 198 -7.31 8.89 3.36
CA PHE A 198 -7.73 7.59 2.85
C PHE A 198 -8.15 7.69 1.38
N THR A 199 -7.66 6.78 0.55
CA THR A 199 -8.25 6.59 -0.77
C THR A 199 -9.32 5.52 -0.68
N VAL A 200 -10.53 5.84 -1.11
CA VAL A 200 -11.71 4.98 -0.97
C VAL A 200 -12.43 4.82 -2.31
N SER A 201 -13.27 3.81 -2.44
CA SER A 201 -14.20 3.72 -3.54
C SER A 201 -15.41 4.62 -3.31
N HIS A 202 -16.03 5.07 -4.40
CA HIS A 202 -17.22 5.93 -4.35
C HIS A 202 -18.34 5.33 -3.48
N ASP A 203 -18.62 4.05 -3.66
CA ASP A 203 -19.69 3.33 -2.97
C ASP A 203 -19.48 3.26 -1.44
N HIS A 204 -18.26 3.43 -0.96
CA HIS A 204 -17.92 3.30 0.45
C HIS A 204 -17.57 4.63 1.14
N LEU A 205 -17.49 5.73 0.39
CA LEU A 205 -17.05 7.03 0.93
C LEU A 205 -17.90 7.48 2.12
N ASP A 206 -19.22 7.39 2.01
CA ASP A 206 -20.12 7.83 3.08
C ASP A 206 -20.00 6.97 4.33
N LEU A 207 -19.76 5.66 4.18
CA LEU A 207 -19.52 4.75 5.30
C LEU A 207 -18.23 5.10 6.06
N PHE A 208 -17.16 5.43 5.32
CA PHE A 208 -15.92 5.91 5.95
C PHE A 208 -16.11 7.23 6.69
N LYS A 209 -16.80 8.20 6.08
CA LYS A 209 -17.12 9.49 6.72
C LYS A 209 -17.94 9.31 7.98
N GLN A 210 -18.94 8.43 7.94
CA GLN A 210 -19.75 8.11 9.11
C GLN A 210 -18.90 7.52 10.22
N LYS A 211 -18.03 6.55 9.93
CA LYS A 211 -17.15 5.94 10.91
C LYS A 211 -16.16 6.94 11.53
N VAL A 212 -15.62 7.86 10.72
CA VAL A 212 -14.79 8.96 11.21
C VAL A 212 -15.57 9.84 12.17
N ALA A 213 -16.81 10.24 11.82
CA ALA A 213 -17.65 11.08 12.69
C ALA A 213 -17.98 10.40 14.03
N GLU A 214 -18.10 9.06 14.04
CA GLU A 214 -18.37 8.29 15.26
C GLU A 214 -17.13 8.15 16.17
N LYS A 215 -15.92 8.14 15.61
CA LYS A 215 -14.72 7.67 16.31
C LYS A 215 -13.60 8.69 16.47
N ALA A 216 -13.50 9.70 15.61
CA ALA A 216 -12.35 10.59 15.59
C ALA A 216 -12.17 11.37 16.90
N ASP A 217 -13.26 11.85 17.51
CA ASP A 217 -13.22 12.62 18.75
C ASP A 217 -12.69 11.77 19.92
N PHE A 218 -13.07 10.51 19.99
CA PHE A 218 -12.55 9.58 20.99
C PHE A 218 -11.02 9.47 20.94
N TYR A 219 -10.47 9.29 19.73
CA TYR A 219 -9.01 9.19 19.54
C TYR A 219 -8.33 10.55 19.73
N ALA A 220 -8.97 11.66 19.33
CA ALA A 220 -8.46 13.00 19.55
C ALA A 220 -8.26 13.29 21.04
N GLU A 221 -9.23 12.95 21.88
CA GLU A 221 -9.15 13.07 23.32
C GLU A 221 -8.09 12.12 23.91
N LYS A 222 -8.12 10.84 23.49
CA LYS A 222 -7.20 9.81 23.98
C LYS A 222 -5.72 10.15 23.74
N PHE A 223 -5.38 10.74 22.61
CA PHE A 223 -3.99 11.05 22.22
C PHE A 223 -3.62 12.53 22.33
N GLY A 224 -4.56 13.41 22.65
CA GLY A 224 -4.31 14.85 22.75
C GLY A 224 -3.92 15.49 21.41
N VAL A 225 -4.46 15.00 20.30
CA VAL A 225 -4.20 15.51 18.95
C VAL A 225 -5.50 15.92 18.26
N LYS A 226 -5.39 16.88 17.35
CA LYS A 226 -6.47 17.20 16.41
C LYS A 226 -6.30 16.36 15.16
N TYR A 227 -7.30 15.56 14.82
CA TYR A 227 -7.32 14.82 13.56
C TYR A 227 -7.84 15.67 12.41
N ASN A 228 -7.09 15.70 11.32
CA ASN A 228 -7.51 16.22 10.03
C ASN A 228 -7.59 15.01 9.06
N ILE A 229 -8.80 14.50 8.84
CA ILE A 229 -9.04 13.31 8.04
C ILE A 229 -9.65 13.72 6.72
N SER A 230 -9.04 13.29 5.63
CA SER A 230 -9.47 13.56 4.27
C SER A 230 -9.61 12.28 3.45
N PHE A 231 -10.37 12.38 2.36
CA PHE A 231 -10.66 11.27 1.48
C PHE A 231 -10.47 11.70 0.02
N SER A 232 -10.06 10.75 -0.80
CA SER A 232 -10.13 10.88 -2.25
C SER A 232 -10.53 9.56 -2.89
N GLU A 233 -11.06 9.64 -4.10
CA GLU A 233 -11.39 8.51 -4.93
C GLU A 233 -10.39 8.40 -6.07
N GLN A 234 -10.19 7.19 -6.58
CA GLN A 234 -9.41 7.02 -7.80
C GLN A 234 -10.07 7.81 -8.94
N LYS A 235 -9.27 8.59 -9.66
CA LYS A 235 -9.80 9.47 -10.71
C LYS A 235 -10.25 8.66 -11.93
N PRO A 236 -11.44 8.94 -12.49
CA PRO A 236 -11.93 8.30 -13.73
C PRO A 236 -10.97 8.47 -14.92
N SER A 237 -10.18 9.55 -14.94
CA SER A 237 -9.14 9.79 -15.97
C SER A 237 -7.98 8.79 -15.92
N THR A 238 -7.85 8.03 -14.85
CA THR A 238 -6.85 6.96 -14.69
C THR A 238 -7.40 5.58 -15.04
N ASP A 239 -8.67 5.47 -15.39
CA ASP A 239 -9.25 4.22 -15.88
C ASP A 239 -8.60 3.84 -17.21
N THR A 240 -8.47 2.54 -17.43
CA THR A 240 -7.88 2.00 -18.65
C THR A 240 -8.92 1.26 -19.49
N ILE A 241 -8.75 1.33 -20.81
CA ILE A 241 -9.63 0.60 -21.73
C ILE A 241 -9.36 -0.91 -21.64
N ALA A 242 -10.44 -1.71 -21.61
CA ALA A 242 -10.32 -3.15 -21.76
C ALA A 242 -10.34 -3.54 -23.26
N ALA A 243 -9.64 -4.61 -23.61
CA ALA A 243 -9.62 -5.14 -24.96
C ALA A 243 -10.03 -6.62 -25.02
N ASN A 244 -10.55 -7.02 -26.16
CA ASN A 244 -10.76 -8.41 -26.50
C ASN A 244 -9.42 -9.17 -26.66
N PRO A 245 -9.41 -10.51 -26.67
CA PRO A 245 -8.20 -11.28 -26.96
C PRO A 245 -7.50 -10.92 -28.28
N ASP A 246 -8.23 -10.41 -29.27
CA ASP A 246 -7.73 -9.95 -30.57
C ASP A 246 -7.21 -8.49 -30.56
N ASN A 247 -7.14 -7.86 -29.38
CA ASN A 247 -6.71 -6.48 -29.13
C ASN A 247 -7.68 -5.39 -29.60
N THR A 248 -8.88 -5.71 -30.06
CA THR A 248 -9.93 -4.72 -30.31
C THR A 248 -10.56 -4.25 -29.00
N PRO A 249 -11.08 -3.01 -28.92
CA PRO A 249 -11.75 -2.54 -27.72
C PRO A 249 -12.90 -3.46 -27.28
N PHE A 250 -12.93 -3.82 -26.00
CA PHE A 250 -14.03 -4.59 -25.42
C PHE A 250 -15.25 -3.68 -25.24
N ARG A 251 -16.42 -4.18 -25.67
CA ARG A 251 -17.68 -3.43 -25.56
C ARG A 251 -18.67 -4.13 -24.64
N ASN A 252 -19.38 -3.32 -23.86
CA ASN A 252 -20.54 -3.75 -23.11
C ASN A 252 -21.71 -4.11 -24.03
N GLU A 253 -22.77 -4.70 -23.49
CA GLU A 253 -23.97 -5.10 -24.25
C GLU A 253 -24.68 -3.90 -24.92
N ASP A 254 -24.58 -2.71 -24.33
CA ASP A 254 -25.13 -1.45 -24.87
C ASP A 254 -24.22 -0.81 -25.93
N GLY A 255 -23.13 -1.46 -26.32
CA GLY A 255 -22.15 -1.00 -27.29
C GLY A 255 -21.12 -0.02 -26.76
N SER A 256 -21.22 0.41 -25.49
CA SER A 256 -20.24 1.29 -24.85
C SER A 256 -18.89 0.59 -24.65
N LEU A 257 -17.80 1.37 -24.59
CA LEU A 257 -16.47 0.87 -24.24
C LEU A 257 -16.44 0.42 -22.78
N LEU A 258 -15.75 -0.69 -22.50
CA LEU A 258 -15.49 -1.11 -21.12
C LEU A 258 -14.21 -0.46 -20.64
N PHE A 259 -14.32 0.29 -19.55
CA PHE A 259 -13.20 0.81 -18.77
C PHE A 259 -13.05 0.04 -17.46
N ARG A 260 -11.81 -0.09 -17.00
CA ARG A 260 -11.48 -0.71 -15.73
C ARG A 260 -10.57 0.22 -14.92
N PRO A 261 -10.62 0.15 -13.58
CA PRO A 261 -9.63 0.84 -12.75
C PRO A 261 -8.21 0.44 -13.16
N GLY A 262 -7.31 1.42 -13.23
CA GLY A 262 -5.91 1.22 -13.62
C GLY A 262 -5.04 0.54 -12.57
N GLY A 263 -5.61 -0.02 -11.51
CA GLY A 263 -4.90 -0.61 -10.38
C GLY A 263 -4.39 0.46 -9.40
N HIS A 264 -3.56 0.04 -8.42
CA HIS A 264 -3.05 0.96 -7.40
C HIS A 264 -2.08 2.03 -7.96
N GLY A 265 -1.54 1.82 -9.16
CA GLY A 265 -0.72 2.82 -9.86
C GLY A 265 -1.46 4.11 -10.18
N ALA A 266 -2.79 4.04 -10.37
CA ALA A 266 -3.63 5.21 -10.54
C ALA A 266 -3.57 6.19 -9.34
N LEU A 267 -3.25 5.69 -8.16
CA LEU A 267 -3.17 6.48 -6.92
C LEU A 267 -1.99 7.46 -6.88
N ILE A 268 -1.07 7.41 -7.84
CA ILE A 268 -0.04 8.45 -7.97
C ILE A 268 -0.67 9.83 -8.17
N GLN A 269 -1.80 9.92 -8.86
CA GLN A 269 -2.56 11.16 -9.03
C GLN A 269 -3.13 11.66 -7.70
N ASN A 270 -3.63 10.75 -6.86
CA ASN A 270 -4.14 11.07 -5.53
C ASN A 270 -3.00 11.56 -4.61
N LEU A 271 -1.86 10.86 -4.64
CA LEU A 271 -0.68 11.24 -3.87
C LEU A 271 -0.13 12.61 -4.32
N ASN A 272 -0.18 12.90 -5.61
CA ASN A 272 0.26 14.17 -6.19
C ASN A 272 -0.51 15.39 -5.67
N GLU A 273 -1.74 15.20 -5.19
CA GLU A 273 -2.60 16.25 -4.62
C GLU A 273 -2.40 16.44 -3.12
N ILE A 274 -1.60 15.61 -2.47
CA ILE A 274 -1.33 15.72 -1.03
C ILE A 274 -0.31 16.83 -0.80
N ASP A 275 -0.73 17.92 -0.15
CA ASP A 275 0.17 18.94 0.33
C ASP A 275 0.76 18.53 1.68
N ALA A 276 1.97 18.03 1.66
CA ALA A 276 2.72 17.63 2.84
C ALA A 276 4.24 17.68 2.59
N ASP A 277 5.00 17.85 3.66
CA ASP A 277 6.46 17.76 3.62
C ASP A 277 6.92 16.30 3.66
N VAL A 278 6.23 15.47 4.43
CA VAL A 278 6.47 14.03 4.55
C VAL A 278 5.15 13.26 4.50
N VAL A 279 5.13 12.18 3.72
CA VAL A 279 3.96 11.29 3.58
C VAL A 279 4.36 9.86 3.93
N PHE A 280 3.69 9.29 4.93
CA PHE A 280 3.76 7.85 5.19
C PHE A 280 2.74 7.12 4.32
N VAL A 281 3.16 6.07 3.63
CA VAL A 281 2.27 5.21 2.83
C VAL A 281 2.25 3.82 3.42
N LYS A 282 1.08 3.34 3.78
CA LYS A 282 0.87 2.00 4.35
C LYS A 282 -0.48 1.45 3.94
N ASN A 283 -0.54 0.16 3.61
CA ASN A 283 -1.80 -0.50 3.28
C ASN A 283 -2.75 -0.57 4.47
N ILE A 284 -4.05 -0.48 4.20
CA ILE A 284 -5.12 -0.46 5.21
C ILE A 284 -5.10 -1.68 6.14
N ASP A 285 -4.72 -2.85 5.64
CA ASP A 285 -4.83 -4.12 6.36
C ASP A 285 -3.56 -4.54 7.14
N ASN A 286 -2.46 -3.79 6.98
CA ASN A 286 -1.23 -4.06 7.72
C ASN A 286 -1.24 -3.31 9.06
N VAL A 287 -2.02 -3.77 9.99
CA VAL A 287 -2.21 -3.18 11.32
C VAL A 287 -2.09 -4.25 12.40
N VAL A 288 -1.68 -3.84 13.59
CA VAL A 288 -1.58 -4.70 14.77
C VAL A 288 -2.24 -4.05 15.97
N PRO A 289 -2.61 -4.84 17.01
CA PRO A 289 -3.10 -4.28 18.28
C PRO A 289 -2.03 -3.47 19.00
N ASP A 290 -2.45 -2.62 19.94
CA ASP A 290 -1.59 -1.70 20.72
C ASP A 290 -0.40 -2.40 21.36
N ARG A 291 -0.60 -3.62 21.91
CA ARG A 291 0.47 -4.40 22.55
C ARG A 291 1.66 -4.72 21.63
N LEU A 292 1.46 -4.69 20.30
CA LEU A 292 2.47 -5.01 19.29
C LEU A 292 2.91 -3.80 18.46
N LYS A 293 2.38 -2.59 18.74
CA LYS A 293 2.70 -1.39 17.95
C LYS A 293 4.10 -0.83 18.19
N ALA A 294 4.79 -1.21 19.26
CA ALA A 294 6.09 -0.64 19.61
C ALA A 294 7.11 -0.71 18.47
N ASP A 295 7.27 -1.88 17.86
CA ASP A 295 8.20 -2.04 16.72
C ASP A 295 7.77 -1.21 15.51
N THR A 296 6.48 -1.19 15.20
CA THR A 296 5.94 -0.36 14.12
C THR A 296 6.26 1.11 14.34
N VAL A 297 6.00 1.63 15.54
CA VAL A 297 6.27 3.04 15.89
C VAL A 297 7.75 3.35 15.77
N THR A 298 8.61 2.54 16.39
CA THR A 298 10.07 2.73 16.34
C THR A 298 10.57 2.77 14.90
N TYR A 299 10.25 1.76 14.09
CA TYR A 299 10.81 1.67 12.75
C TYR A 299 10.14 2.61 11.74
N LYS A 300 8.92 3.06 11.96
CA LYS A 300 8.36 4.19 11.22
C LYS A 300 9.14 5.49 11.48
N GLN A 301 9.50 5.73 12.72
CA GLN A 301 10.34 6.88 13.08
C GLN A 301 11.76 6.74 12.49
N VAL A 302 12.32 5.54 12.47
CA VAL A 302 13.64 5.28 11.89
C VAL A 302 13.68 5.57 10.40
N ILE A 303 12.74 5.00 9.62
CA ILE A 303 12.72 5.23 8.16
C ILE A 303 12.43 6.69 7.83
N ALA A 304 11.61 7.37 8.63
CA ALA A 304 11.36 8.80 8.49
C ALA A 304 12.60 9.65 8.85
N GLY A 305 13.31 9.29 9.91
CA GLY A 305 14.57 9.94 10.30
C GLY A 305 15.65 9.79 9.23
N ILE A 306 15.75 8.63 8.61
CA ILE A 306 16.65 8.40 7.46
C ILE A 306 16.25 9.31 6.29
N LEU A 307 14.95 9.35 5.95
CA LEU A 307 14.44 10.20 4.87
C LEU A 307 14.83 11.67 5.05
N VAL A 308 14.53 12.25 6.21
CA VAL A 308 14.76 13.68 6.44
C VAL A 308 16.25 14.01 6.53
N THR A 309 17.07 13.09 7.01
CA THR A 309 18.52 13.22 7.05
C THR A 309 19.11 13.24 5.64
N LEU A 310 18.71 12.30 4.78
CA LEU A 310 19.17 12.22 3.39
C LEU A 310 18.66 13.38 2.55
N GLN A 311 17.40 13.78 2.74
CA GLN A 311 16.83 14.94 2.04
C GLN A 311 17.57 16.24 2.39
N LYS A 312 17.84 16.47 3.67
CA LYS A 312 18.60 17.64 4.11
C LYS A 312 19.96 17.71 3.41
N LYS A 313 20.67 16.58 3.37
CA LYS A 313 21.97 16.51 2.70
C LYS A 313 21.87 16.74 1.19
N ALA A 314 20.88 16.16 0.53
CA ALA A 314 20.63 16.39 -0.88
C ALA A 314 20.32 17.86 -1.19
N PHE A 315 19.55 18.53 -0.34
CA PHE A 315 19.21 19.95 -0.48
C PHE A 315 20.42 20.87 -0.25
N GLU A 316 21.28 20.55 0.70
CA GLU A 316 22.55 21.26 0.90
C GLU A 316 23.42 21.17 -0.35
N TYR A 317 23.53 20.01 -0.98
CA TYR A 317 24.28 19.82 -2.22
C TYR A 317 23.64 20.57 -3.41
N LEU A 318 22.32 20.56 -3.54
CA LEU A 318 21.64 21.32 -4.60
C LEU A 318 21.86 22.82 -4.46
N ASN A 319 21.77 23.36 -3.25
CA ASN A 319 22.07 24.77 -2.99
C ASN A 319 23.54 25.11 -3.28
N LEU A 320 24.46 24.19 -2.96
CA LEU A 320 25.88 24.37 -3.27
C LEU A 320 26.11 24.39 -4.79
N LEU A 321 25.52 23.46 -5.53
CA LEU A 321 25.62 23.42 -6.99
C LEU A 321 25.01 24.68 -7.64
N ASP A 322 23.92 25.20 -7.09
CA ASP A 322 23.30 26.44 -7.56
C ASP A 322 24.19 27.67 -7.31
N SER A 323 24.96 27.68 -6.23
CA SER A 323 25.87 28.79 -5.90
C SER A 323 27.04 28.92 -6.88
N GLY A 324 27.41 27.84 -7.56
CA GLY A 324 28.61 27.76 -8.40
C GLY A 324 29.95 27.75 -7.58
N PHE A 325 29.88 27.81 -6.26
CA PHE A 325 31.08 27.81 -5.39
C PHE A 325 31.48 26.39 -4.95
N TYR A 326 31.98 25.60 -5.89
CA TYR A 326 32.46 24.24 -5.68
C TYR A 326 33.70 23.97 -6.52
N ASN A 327 34.44 22.96 -6.13
CA ASN A 327 35.58 22.44 -6.87
C ASN A 327 35.35 20.96 -7.22
N HIS A 328 36.26 20.35 -7.97
CA HIS A 328 36.18 18.96 -8.37
C HIS A 328 36.09 18.01 -7.16
N GLU A 329 36.85 18.25 -6.10
CA GLU A 329 36.82 17.43 -4.88
C GLU A 329 35.41 17.42 -4.23
N LYS A 330 34.71 18.54 -4.28
CA LYS A 330 33.33 18.65 -3.78
C LYS A 330 32.36 17.90 -4.71
N LEU A 331 32.57 17.92 -6.02
CA LEU A 331 31.79 17.10 -6.94
C LEU A 331 31.97 15.61 -6.66
N GLU A 332 33.20 15.16 -6.39
CA GLU A 332 33.46 13.77 -5.99
C GLU A 332 32.77 13.40 -4.67
N GLU A 333 32.70 14.31 -3.70
CA GLU A 333 31.95 14.09 -2.47
C GLU A 333 30.45 13.86 -2.76
N ILE A 334 29.86 14.68 -3.64
CA ILE A 334 28.46 14.56 -4.05
C ILE A 334 28.24 13.25 -4.82
N ILE A 335 29.16 12.86 -5.71
CA ILE A 335 29.10 11.58 -6.41
C ILE A 335 29.07 10.42 -5.41
N ARG A 336 29.93 10.44 -4.39
CA ARG A 336 29.94 9.40 -3.35
C ARG A 336 28.61 9.31 -2.61
N PHE A 337 28.00 10.45 -2.30
CA PHE A 337 26.66 10.49 -1.69
C PHE A 337 25.60 9.85 -2.61
N VAL A 338 25.56 10.22 -3.89
CA VAL A 338 24.60 9.65 -4.86
C VAL A 338 24.81 8.14 -5.03
N GLN A 339 26.05 7.68 -5.07
CA GLN A 339 26.37 6.26 -5.27
C GLN A 339 26.15 5.39 -4.04
N ARG A 340 26.50 5.88 -2.85
CA ARG A 340 26.47 5.10 -1.60
C ARG A 340 25.19 5.26 -0.84
N ASP A 341 24.76 6.51 -0.64
CA ASP A 341 23.61 6.81 0.21
C ASP A 341 22.30 6.73 -0.58
N LEU A 342 22.29 7.14 -1.85
CA LEU A 342 21.13 7.03 -2.73
C LEU A 342 21.17 5.80 -3.65
N CYS A 343 22.22 4.99 -3.57
CA CYS A 343 22.39 3.74 -4.34
C CYS A 343 22.17 3.91 -5.86
N CYS A 344 22.52 5.08 -6.42
CA CYS A 344 22.40 5.34 -7.83
C CYS A 344 23.80 5.41 -8.48
N ARG A 345 24.08 4.48 -9.41
CA ARG A 345 25.39 4.35 -10.06
C ARG A 345 25.30 4.58 -11.55
N ARG A 346 26.33 5.20 -12.08
CA ARG A 346 26.54 5.41 -13.50
C ARG A 346 27.91 4.87 -13.92
N ALA A 347 27.97 4.01 -14.92
CA ALA A 347 29.20 3.31 -15.28
C ALA A 347 30.29 4.25 -15.81
N ASP A 348 29.91 5.23 -16.63
CA ASP A 348 30.79 6.19 -17.29
C ASP A 348 31.01 7.49 -16.48
N ILE A 349 30.73 7.47 -15.17
CA ILE A 349 30.81 8.67 -14.32
C ILE A 349 32.18 9.36 -14.36
N LYS A 350 33.26 8.57 -14.54
CA LYS A 350 34.64 9.07 -14.60
C LYS A 350 35.02 9.72 -15.93
N GLU A 351 34.18 9.53 -16.95
CA GLU A 351 34.41 10.07 -18.28
C GLU A 351 33.74 11.43 -18.47
N LEU A 352 32.92 11.85 -17.49
CA LEU A 352 32.18 13.11 -17.54
C LEU A 352 33.06 14.29 -17.09
N GLU A 353 33.01 15.36 -17.84
CA GLU A 353 33.58 16.65 -17.43
C GLU A 353 32.75 17.29 -16.31
N ASP A 354 33.34 18.21 -15.57
CA ASP A 354 32.69 18.84 -14.39
C ASP A 354 31.33 19.46 -14.71
N ALA A 355 31.15 20.06 -15.88
CA ALA A 355 29.87 20.62 -16.30
C ALA A 355 28.79 19.55 -16.51
N GLU A 356 29.16 18.43 -17.09
CA GLU A 356 28.28 17.27 -17.30
C GLU A 356 27.95 16.58 -15.96
N LEU A 357 28.94 16.47 -15.06
CA LEU A 357 28.75 15.99 -13.69
C LEU A 357 27.73 16.85 -12.92
N VAL A 358 27.83 18.16 -12.99
CA VAL A 358 26.86 19.07 -12.34
C VAL A 358 25.45 18.83 -12.84
N ILE A 359 25.26 18.73 -14.15
CA ILE A 359 23.94 18.44 -14.76
C ILE A 359 23.41 17.10 -14.27
N TYR A 360 24.24 16.06 -14.29
CA TYR A 360 23.89 14.72 -13.83
C TYR A 360 23.52 14.72 -12.34
N LEU A 361 24.35 15.30 -11.47
CA LEU A 361 24.13 15.34 -10.02
C LEU A 361 22.86 16.12 -9.66
N ARG A 362 22.63 17.28 -10.29
CA ARG A 362 21.38 18.04 -10.10
C ARG A 362 20.17 17.21 -10.48
N LYS A 363 20.19 16.51 -11.61
CA LYS A 363 19.10 15.64 -12.04
C LYS A 363 18.83 14.50 -11.05
N LYS A 364 19.88 13.93 -10.44
CA LYS A 364 19.73 12.81 -9.50
C LYS A 364 19.37 13.25 -8.08
N LEU A 365 19.76 14.44 -7.67
CA LEU A 365 19.45 14.98 -6.33
C LEU A 365 18.06 15.63 -6.27
N ASN A 366 17.63 16.32 -7.35
CA ASN A 366 16.35 17.04 -7.38
C ASN A 366 15.21 16.13 -7.85
N ARG A 367 14.86 15.18 -7.02
CA ARG A 367 13.81 14.18 -7.26
C ARG A 367 12.98 13.96 -5.99
N PRO A 368 11.75 13.47 -6.11
CA PRO A 368 11.06 12.88 -4.98
C PRO A 368 11.92 11.78 -4.36
N MET A 369 11.81 11.60 -3.05
CA MET A 369 12.58 10.62 -2.31
C MET A 369 11.65 9.73 -1.50
N ARG A 370 11.99 8.44 -1.39
CA ARG A 370 11.33 7.50 -0.51
C ARG A 370 12.33 6.65 0.26
N VAL A 371 11.97 6.30 1.47
CA VAL A 371 12.63 5.26 2.25
C VAL A 371 11.61 4.14 2.47
N CYS A 372 11.99 2.92 2.10
CA CYS A 372 11.12 1.77 2.14
C CYS A 372 11.62 0.77 3.19
N GLY A 373 10.75 0.38 4.12
CA GLY A 373 11.00 -0.76 4.98
C GLY A 373 10.98 -2.05 4.16
N VAL A 374 11.93 -2.94 4.40
CA VAL A 374 11.97 -4.29 3.85
C VAL A 374 12.14 -5.29 4.99
N VAL A 375 11.46 -6.42 4.89
CA VAL A 375 11.51 -7.49 5.90
C VAL A 375 12.18 -8.72 5.33
N LYS A 376 12.73 -9.57 6.20
CA LYS A 376 13.28 -10.87 5.79
C LYS A 376 12.20 -11.70 5.08
N ASN A 377 12.58 -12.28 3.96
CA ASN A 377 11.68 -13.12 3.17
C ASN A 377 11.38 -14.43 3.91
N VAL A 378 10.09 -14.68 4.15
CA VAL A 378 9.58 -15.89 4.82
C VAL A 378 8.65 -16.69 3.90
N GLY A 379 8.76 -16.49 2.58
CA GLY A 379 7.95 -17.19 1.58
C GLY A 379 6.63 -16.52 1.24
N GLU A 380 6.42 -15.27 1.64
CA GLU A 380 5.23 -14.51 1.25
C GLU A 380 5.31 -14.11 -0.25
N PRO A 381 4.20 -14.20 -0.99
CA PRO A 381 4.15 -13.73 -2.37
C PRO A 381 4.13 -12.20 -2.44
N GLY A 382 4.83 -11.65 -3.41
CA GLY A 382 4.82 -10.21 -3.66
C GLY A 382 6.13 -9.69 -4.24
N GLY A 383 6.27 -8.37 -4.26
CA GLY A 383 7.43 -7.68 -4.79
C GLY A 383 8.63 -7.75 -3.87
N GLY A 384 9.82 -7.60 -4.44
CA GLY A 384 11.08 -7.56 -3.74
C GLY A 384 11.93 -6.35 -4.09
N PRO A 385 12.94 -6.05 -3.28
CA PRO A 385 13.91 -5.00 -3.53
C PRO A 385 15.00 -5.49 -4.49
N PHE A 386 15.26 -4.74 -5.55
CA PHE A 386 16.24 -5.05 -6.58
C PHE A 386 17.09 -3.84 -6.97
N LEU A 387 18.27 -4.12 -7.49
CA LEU A 387 19.08 -3.21 -8.29
C LEU A 387 18.75 -3.45 -9.77
N THR A 388 18.33 -2.41 -10.47
CA THR A 388 17.90 -2.50 -11.89
C THR A 388 18.61 -1.48 -12.76
N TYR A 389 18.76 -1.83 -14.03
CA TYR A 389 19.19 -0.89 -15.06
C TYR A 389 18.04 0.01 -15.48
N ASN A 390 18.25 1.31 -15.39
CA ASN A 390 17.28 2.33 -15.79
C ASN A 390 17.45 2.73 -17.26
N ASN A 391 16.43 3.36 -17.83
CA ASN A 391 16.44 3.82 -19.23
C ASN A 391 17.55 4.84 -19.54
N ASP A 392 18.04 5.56 -18.54
CA ASP A 392 19.14 6.52 -18.65
C ASP A 392 20.53 5.90 -18.45
N GLY A 393 20.64 4.58 -18.43
CA GLY A 393 21.88 3.85 -18.27
C GLY A 393 22.43 3.78 -16.83
N THR A 394 21.70 4.34 -15.85
CA THR A 394 22.06 4.21 -14.44
C THR A 394 21.54 2.91 -13.85
N VAL A 395 22.09 2.49 -12.72
CA VAL A 395 21.59 1.40 -11.88
C VAL A 395 21.10 1.99 -10.58
N SER A 396 19.89 1.66 -10.18
CA SER A 396 19.30 2.13 -8.93
C SER A 396 18.36 1.11 -8.29
N LEU A 397 17.90 1.40 -7.08
CA LEU A 397 17.00 0.56 -6.31
C LEU A 397 15.56 0.67 -6.81
N GLN A 398 14.90 -0.49 -7.00
CA GLN A 398 13.51 -0.60 -7.41
C GLN A 398 12.79 -1.70 -6.64
N ILE A 399 11.46 -1.54 -6.50
CA ILE A 399 10.58 -2.59 -6.02
C ILE A 399 9.95 -3.26 -7.23
N LEU A 400 10.13 -4.57 -7.38
CA LEU A 400 9.59 -5.33 -8.51
C LEU A 400 8.67 -6.44 -8.06
N GLU A 401 7.62 -6.65 -8.83
CA GLU A 401 6.75 -7.81 -8.72
C GLU A 401 7.14 -8.89 -9.75
N SER A 402 6.76 -10.14 -9.49
CA SER A 402 7.09 -11.27 -10.37
C SER A 402 6.66 -11.08 -11.83
N SER A 403 5.54 -10.37 -12.06
CA SER A 403 5.05 -10.05 -13.40
C SER A 403 5.97 -9.14 -14.23
N GLN A 404 6.90 -8.44 -13.58
CA GLN A 404 7.84 -7.51 -14.22
C GLN A 404 9.17 -8.16 -14.58
N ILE A 405 9.37 -9.43 -14.20
CA ILE A 405 10.60 -10.19 -14.36
C ILE A 405 10.41 -11.25 -15.44
N ASP A 406 11.38 -11.37 -16.35
CA ASP A 406 11.37 -12.46 -17.36
C ASP A 406 11.61 -13.80 -16.68
N THR A 407 10.53 -14.56 -16.50
CA THR A 407 10.56 -15.89 -15.88
C THR A 407 11.28 -16.95 -16.74
N ASN A 408 11.54 -16.68 -18.01
CA ASN A 408 12.32 -17.56 -18.88
C ASN A 408 13.84 -17.32 -18.74
N ASN A 409 14.25 -16.25 -18.08
CA ASN A 409 15.63 -15.96 -17.77
C ASN A 409 16.02 -16.63 -16.45
N GLU A 410 16.78 -17.72 -16.51
CA GLU A 410 17.19 -18.51 -15.34
C GLU A 410 17.96 -17.68 -14.31
N GLU A 411 18.81 -16.74 -14.75
CA GLU A 411 19.59 -15.87 -13.86
C GLU A 411 18.64 -14.92 -13.10
N TYR A 412 17.68 -14.31 -13.76
CA TYR A 412 16.69 -13.44 -13.12
C TYR A 412 15.78 -14.20 -12.16
N MET A 413 15.36 -15.41 -12.55
CA MET A 413 14.57 -16.27 -11.66
C MET A 413 15.36 -16.69 -10.43
N LYS A 414 16.67 -16.94 -10.56
CA LYS A 414 17.55 -17.21 -9.43
C LYS A 414 17.65 -16.01 -8.49
N MET A 415 17.85 -14.79 -9.03
CA MET A 415 17.86 -13.56 -8.25
C MET A 415 16.54 -13.37 -7.48
N PHE A 416 15.41 -13.60 -8.13
CA PHE A 416 14.07 -13.47 -7.54
C PHE A 416 13.83 -14.50 -6.42
N THR A 417 14.13 -15.77 -6.66
CA THR A 417 13.87 -16.87 -5.71
C THR A 417 14.84 -16.89 -4.53
N GLN A 418 16.06 -16.37 -4.71
CA GLN A 418 17.08 -16.27 -3.67
C GLN A 418 17.11 -14.91 -2.98
N GLY A 419 16.18 -14.01 -3.29
CA GLY A 419 16.06 -12.72 -2.63
C GLY A 419 15.86 -12.88 -1.13
N THR A 420 16.67 -12.15 -0.34
CA THR A 420 16.69 -12.26 1.13
C THR A 420 15.60 -11.46 1.80
N HIS A 421 15.04 -10.48 1.11
CA HIS A 421 14.06 -9.53 1.64
C HIS A 421 12.86 -9.38 0.72
N PHE A 422 11.78 -8.89 1.33
CA PHE A 422 10.50 -8.64 0.69
C PHE A 422 10.01 -7.25 1.07
N ASN A 423 9.26 -6.58 0.18
CA ASN A 423 8.66 -5.28 0.44
C ASN A 423 7.24 -5.41 0.99
N PRO A 424 6.98 -4.99 2.25
CA PRO A 424 5.66 -5.06 2.85
C PRO A 424 4.76 -3.85 2.53
N VAL A 425 5.11 -3.00 1.55
CA VAL A 425 4.45 -1.71 1.30
C VAL A 425 4.47 -0.82 2.55
N ASP A 426 5.67 -0.52 2.99
CA ASP A 426 5.97 0.33 4.14
C ASP A 426 6.92 1.44 3.67
N LEU A 427 6.37 2.61 3.35
CA LEU A 427 7.08 3.71 2.70
C LEU A 427 6.92 5.00 3.49
N VAL A 428 7.98 5.81 3.46
CA VAL A 428 7.91 7.22 3.82
C VAL A 428 8.49 8.05 2.67
N CYS A 429 7.78 9.11 2.28
CA CYS A 429 8.03 9.87 1.06
C CYS A 429 8.23 11.35 1.35
N ALA A 430 9.13 11.99 0.60
CA ALA A 430 9.30 13.43 0.54
C ALA A 430 9.07 13.89 -0.90
N THR A 431 8.07 14.75 -1.10
CA THR A 431 7.51 15.10 -2.40
C THR A 431 7.66 16.57 -2.76
N LYS A 432 8.46 17.33 -1.99
CA LYS A 432 8.82 18.74 -2.26
C LYS A 432 10.30 18.86 -2.60
N ASN A 433 10.62 19.79 -3.49
CA ASN A 433 11.98 20.10 -3.87
C ASN A 433 12.68 21.00 -2.81
N TYR A 434 13.98 21.28 -3.01
CA TYR A 434 14.79 22.10 -2.10
C TYR A 434 14.38 23.59 -2.03
N LYS A 435 13.44 24.02 -2.89
CA LYS A 435 12.79 25.34 -2.84
C LYS A 435 11.43 25.33 -2.13
N GLY A 436 11.01 24.17 -1.62
CA GLY A 436 9.74 23.98 -0.96
C GLY A 436 8.53 23.82 -1.91
N GLU A 437 8.78 23.65 -3.21
CA GLU A 437 7.74 23.46 -4.21
C GLU A 437 7.41 21.97 -4.38
N PRO A 438 6.14 21.57 -4.59
CA PRO A 438 5.79 20.19 -4.83
C PRO A 438 6.33 19.73 -6.20
N PHE A 439 6.84 18.50 -6.24
CA PHE A 439 7.09 17.82 -7.51
C PHE A 439 5.77 17.45 -8.19
N ASN A 440 5.73 17.47 -9.52
CA ASN A 440 4.65 16.83 -10.26
C ASN A 440 4.96 15.33 -10.38
N LEU A 441 4.39 14.52 -9.48
CA LEU A 441 4.76 13.10 -9.34
C LEU A 441 4.55 12.25 -10.61
N PRO A 442 3.55 12.53 -11.48
CA PRO A 442 3.42 11.83 -12.76
C PRO A 442 4.64 11.92 -13.69
N ASP A 443 5.45 12.97 -13.57
CA ASP A 443 6.67 13.13 -14.38
C ASP A 443 7.78 12.13 -14.02
N TYR A 444 7.65 11.45 -12.89
CA TYR A 444 8.62 10.49 -12.33
C TYR A 444 8.17 9.03 -12.46
N VAL A 445 7.10 8.78 -13.20
CA VAL A 445 6.57 7.45 -13.53
C VAL A 445 7.35 6.87 -14.71
N ASP A 446 7.73 5.60 -14.63
CA ASP A 446 8.17 4.86 -15.82
C ASP A 446 6.95 4.21 -16.51
N PRO A 447 6.47 4.76 -17.63
CA PRO A 447 5.28 4.26 -18.29
C PRO A 447 5.47 2.87 -18.93
N THR A 448 6.71 2.39 -19.04
CA THR A 448 7.03 1.07 -19.62
C THR A 448 6.89 -0.09 -18.63
N THR A 449 6.52 0.18 -17.38
CA THR A 449 6.45 -0.80 -16.29
C THR A 449 5.02 -1.20 -15.92
N GLY A 450 4.04 -0.89 -16.76
CA GLY A 450 2.68 -1.46 -16.65
C GLY A 450 2.66 -2.96 -16.95
N PHE A 451 1.51 -3.59 -16.82
CA PHE A 451 1.33 -4.98 -17.23
C PHE A 451 -0.09 -5.27 -17.73
N ILE A 452 -0.22 -6.36 -18.48
CA ILE A 452 -1.50 -6.83 -19.02
C ILE A 452 -1.93 -8.05 -18.21
N SER A 453 -3.16 -7.99 -17.67
CA SER A 453 -3.77 -9.12 -16.96
C SER A 453 -4.96 -9.66 -17.75
N SER A 454 -5.13 -10.99 -17.72
CA SER A 454 -6.32 -11.65 -18.26
C SER A 454 -7.44 -11.61 -17.22
N LYS A 455 -8.63 -11.19 -17.65
CA LYS A 455 -9.85 -11.11 -16.84
C LYS A 455 -11.01 -11.67 -17.65
N SER A 456 -12.17 -11.74 -17.04
CA SER A 456 -13.42 -12.09 -17.74
C SER A 456 -14.57 -11.18 -17.29
N LYS A 457 -15.51 -10.97 -18.19
CA LYS A 457 -16.81 -10.31 -17.91
C LYS A 457 -17.90 -11.03 -18.65
N ASN A 458 -18.95 -11.45 -17.94
CA ASN A 458 -20.10 -12.16 -18.49
C ASN A 458 -19.69 -13.39 -19.34
N GLY A 459 -18.68 -14.16 -18.86
CA GLY A 459 -18.16 -15.34 -19.56
C GLY A 459 -17.28 -15.04 -20.78
N LYS A 460 -16.97 -13.79 -21.08
CA LYS A 460 -16.07 -13.39 -22.17
C LYS A 460 -14.72 -12.98 -21.61
N ASP A 461 -13.65 -13.53 -22.18
CA ASP A 461 -12.29 -13.15 -21.82
C ASP A 461 -11.95 -11.74 -22.31
N LEU A 462 -11.16 -11.05 -21.53
CA LEU A 462 -10.65 -9.72 -21.86
C LEU A 462 -9.24 -9.50 -21.33
N LYS A 463 -8.55 -8.56 -21.96
CA LYS A 463 -7.26 -8.02 -21.52
C LYS A 463 -7.50 -6.72 -20.75
N ALA A 464 -6.94 -6.64 -19.54
CA ALA A 464 -6.96 -5.43 -18.72
C ALA A 464 -5.54 -4.87 -18.60
N LEU A 465 -5.39 -3.59 -18.86
CA LEU A 465 -4.13 -2.87 -18.68
C LEU A 465 -4.07 -2.34 -17.24
N GLU A 466 -2.99 -2.67 -16.56
CA GLU A 466 -2.66 -2.15 -15.24
C GLU A 466 -1.57 -1.10 -15.39
N LEU A 467 -1.78 0.09 -14.83
CA LEU A 467 -0.80 1.16 -14.80
C LEU A 467 0.43 0.75 -13.95
N PRO A 468 1.61 1.38 -14.16
CA PRO A 468 2.75 1.18 -13.27
C PRO A 468 2.35 1.32 -11.81
N GLY A 469 2.60 0.27 -11.00
CA GLY A 469 2.15 0.21 -9.61
C GLY A 469 2.67 1.36 -8.75
N LEU A 470 1.90 1.81 -7.76
CA LEU A 470 2.19 3.01 -6.97
C LEU A 470 3.60 2.99 -6.37
N TRP A 471 4.00 1.88 -5.75
CA TRP A 471 5.32 1.70 -5.15
C TRP A 471 6.33 0.99 -6.06
N ASN A 472 5.94 0.68 -7.29
CA ASN A 472 6.79 0.09 -8.32
C ASN A 472 7.17 1.15 -9.36
N GLY A 473 6.73 0.99 -10.59
CA GLY A 473 7.05 1.90 -11.70
C GLY A 473 6.54 3.33 -11.58
N ALA A 474 5.50 3.58 -10.77
CA ALA A 474 5.02 4.94 -10.52
C ALA A 474 6.03 5.79 -9.72
N MET A 475 6.92 5.15 -8.95
CA MET A 475 8.01 5.80 -8.21
C MET A 475 9.39 5.44 -8.77
N SER A 476 9.47 5.03 -10.03
CA SER A 476 10.71 4.55 -10.67
C SER A 476 11.82 5.60 -10.65
N ASP A 477 11.51 6.84 -10.97
CA ASP A 477 12.48 7.93 -11.03
C ASP A 477 12.67 8.67 -9.69
N TRP A 478 12.22 8.08 -8.59
CA TRP A 478 12.47 8.60 -7.25
C TRP A 478 13.83 8.12 -6.71
N ASN A 479 14.43 8.91 -5.85
CA ASN A 479 15.50 8.42 -5.00
C ASN A 479 14.92 7.43 -4.01
N THR A 480 15.42 6.20 -4.01
CA THR A 480 14.90 5.09 -3.22
C THR A 480 15.97 4.54 -2.30
N VAL A 481 15.65 4.36 -1.03
CA VAL A 481 16.51 3.73 -0.03
C VAL A 481 15.75 2.60 0.64
N PHE A 482 16.38 1.43 0.79
CA PHE A 482 15.82 0.29 1.51
C PHE A 482 16.43 0.16 2.90
N VAL A 483 15.58 -0.10 3.89
CA VAL A 483 15.97 -0.29 5.28
C VAL A 483 15.35 -1.58 5.81
N GLU A 484 16.18 -2.46 6.36
CA GLU A 484 15.67 -3.64 7.05
C GLU A 484 14.88 -3.22 8.29
N VAL A 485 13.64 -3.69 8.37
CA VAL A 485 12.75 -3.52 9.52
C VAL A 485 12.34 -4.89 10.06
N PRO A 486 11.99 -5.02 11.35
CA PRO A 486 11.59 -6.30 11.91
C PRO A 486 10.36 -6.88 11.20
N LEU A 487 10.32 -8.20 11.08
CA LEU A 487 9.16 -8.91 10.52
C LEU A 487 7.87 -8.64 11.31
N SER A 488 7.97 -8.30 12.60
CA SER A 488 6.86 -7.86 13.45
C SER A 488 6.11 -6.63 12.94
N THR A 489 6.71 -5.84 12.03
CA THR A 489 6.06 -4.69 11.40
C THR A 489 5.15 -5.08 10.22
N PHE A 490 5.15 -6.35 9.82
CA PHE A 490 4.40 -6.86 8.67
C PHE A 490 3.40 -7.93 9.07
N ASN A 491 2.13 -7.53 9.21
CA ASN A 491 1.04 -8.41 9.64
C ASN A 491 -0.23 -8.15 8.80
N PRO A 492 -0.21 -8.36 7.48
CA PRO A 492 -1.37 -8.14 6.63
C PRO A 492 -2.45 -9.18 6.89
N VAL A 493 -3.70 -8.81 6.63
CA VAL A 493 -4.86 -9.70 6.66
C VAL A 493 -5.28 -10.00 5.24
N LYS A 494 -4.88 -11.14 4.69
CA LYS A 494 -5.24 -11.60 3.33
C LYS A 494 -6.49 -12.46 3.32
N THR A 495 -6.66 -13.27 4.35
CA THR A 495 -7.85 -14.12 4.56
C THR A 495 -8.46 -13.81 5.93
N VAL A 496 -9.73 -14.17 6.12
CA VAL A 496 -10.40 -13.95 7.40
C VAL A 496 -9.71 -14.69 8.55
N ASN A 497 -9.16 -15.88 8.28
CA ASN A 497 -8.46 -16.67 9.29
C ASN A 497 -7.12 -16.05 9.75
N ASP A 498 -6.56 -15.10 9.00
CA ASP A 498 -5.38 -14.35 9.46
C ASP A 498 -5.66 -13.56 10.74
N LEU A 499 -6.92 -13.15 10.96
CA LEU A 499 -7.35 -12.51 12.20
C LEU A 499 -7.27 -13.42 13.44
N LEU A 500 -7.15 -14.73 13.25
CA LEU A 500 -6.97 -15.72 14.34
C LEU A 500 -5.53 -15.82 14.80
N ARG A 501 -4.56 -15.29 14.06
CA ARG A 501 -3.15 -15.28 14.46
C ARG A 501 -2.97 -14.44 15.72
N ASP A 502 -2.02 -14.82 16.57
CA ASP A 502 -1.73 -14.09 17.82
C ASP A 502 -1.42 -12.60 17.56
N GLN A 503 -0.81 -12.27 16.41
CA GLN A 503 -0.52 -10.90 16.00
C GLN A 503 -1.77 -10.01 15.84
N HIS A 504 -2.94 -10.61 15.67
CA HIS A 504 -4.22 -9.89 15.55
C HIS A 504 -5.12 -10.03 16.79
N GLN A 505 -4.65 -10.69 17.85
CA GLN A 505 -5.38 -10.79 19.10
C GLN A 505 -4.96 -9.65 20.04
N ALA A 506 -5.86 -8.67 20.28
CA ALA A 506 -5.57 -7.55 21.18
C ALA A 506 -5.40 -8.00 22.63
N VAL A 507 -6.12 -9.03 23.02
CA VAL A 507 -6.00 -9.69 24.33
C VAL A 507 -5.68 -11.17 24.10
N ILE A 508 -4.53 -11.63 24.59
CA ILE A 508 -4.14 -13.03 24.49
C ILE A 508 -5.14 -13.90 25.27
N GLY A 509 -5.68 -14.91 24.59
CA GLY A 509 -6.73 -15.76 25.16
C GLY A 509 -8.15 -15.23 24.97
N GLY A 510 -8.29 -14.06 24.34
CA GLY A 510 -9.57 -13.40 24.03
C GLY A 510 -10.14 -12.58 25.19
N VAL A 511 -11.04 -11.67 24.87
CA VAL A 511 -11.78 -10.87 25.87
C VAL A 511 -12.78 -11.76 26.58
N LYS A 512 -12.81 -11.71 27.90
CA LYS A 512 -13.83 -12.39 28.70
C LYS A 512 -15.08 -11.53 28.75
N HIS A 513 -16.19 -12.06 28.25
CA HIS A 513 -17.50 -11.42 28.34
C HIS A 513 -18.27 -11.99 29.52
N GLU A 514 -18.90 -11.12 30.32
CA GLU A 514 -19.83 -11.53 31.37
C GLU A 514 -21.02 -12.28 30.75
N GLY A 515 -21.23 -13.52 31.15
CA GLY A 515 -22.28 -14.40 30.61
C GLY A 515 -21.84 -15.36 29.49
N GLY A 516 -20.53 -15.42 29.21
CA GLY A 516 -19.96 -16.25 28.15
C GLY A 516 -20.18 -15.65 26.74
N TRP A 517 -19.39 -16.09 25.74
CA TRP A 517 -19.53 -15.59 24.38
C TRP A 517 -20.92 -15.92 23.82
N CYS A 518 -21.54 -14.94 23.19
CA CYS A 518 -22.84 -15.07 22.54
C CYS A 518 -24.01 -15.46 23.47
N CYS A 519 -23.92 -15.15 24.77
CA CYS A 519 -24.94 -15.51 25.78
C CYS A 519 -25.35 -14.30 26.60
N LYS A 520 -26.04 -13.34 26.00
CA LYS A 520 -27.11 -12.63 26.73
C LYS A 520 -28.41 -13.29 26.30
N HIS A 521 -29.18 -13.78 27.26
CA HIS A 521 -30.48 -14.44 27.09
C HIS A 521 -31.48 -13.50 26.42
#